data_3ea1e0ae24653078b44c04a94f315419
#
_entry.id   3ea1e0ae24653078b44c04a94f315419
#
_cell.length_a   1.000
_cell.length_b   1.000
_cell.length_c   1.000
_cell.angle_alpha   90.00
_cell.angle_beta   90.00
_cell.angle_gamma   90.00
#
_symmetry.space_group_name_H-M   'P 1'
#
loop_
_entity.id
_entity.type
_entity.pdbx_description
1 polymer ?
#
loop_
_entity_poly.entity_id
_entity_poly.type
_entity_poly.pdbx_seq_one_letter_code
_entity_poly.pdbx_strand_id
1 'polypeptide(L)'
;MASLLGQILALVALTVLCFLAGQRLPHTAEEIAASFQPVMVVPALITAFIALLCVLRFPLSNRYMQKVLRFLHIRESGEENKELEEVVIKRHVQPLGIRFLMAVMRPFFRHTVKGTENIHPDDSNPLVFLCNHGEIYGPVAGMLFCPVPVRPWTISDISIDPDEVAQYVYKYTFSQMKWLGPLRWPISKLCGPLSVWAMKSVECVPVYRHKPRELTTTFRKSVEAMQAGDNLLIFPENPDADPNRPGYEHGRPGELFRGFTMLAQVYYARTGKCCRFVPMLAHKGMRTLSFGTEIDYDPEKHPIEERDRVVEEAQRQMWEMFDREEALYQEKKAKEKAKKAPEKKK
;
A
#
# COMPACT_ATOMS: atom_id res chain seq x y z
N MET A 1 -5.02 32.70 6.11
CA MET A 1 -4.22 32.29 7.28
C MET A 1 -3.07 31.36 6.93
N ALA A 2 -3.23 30.33 6.08
CA ALA A 2 -2.13 29.40 5.71
C ALA A 2 -0.94 30.09 5.01
N SER A 3 -1.14 31.15 4.22
CA SER A 3 -0.06 31.85 3.52
C SER A 3 0.81 32.71 4.47
N LEU A 4 0.19 33.30 5.51
CA LEU A 4 0.91 34.11 6.49
C LEU A 4 1.79 33.24 7.39
N LEU A 5 1.29 32.08 7.80
CA LEU A 5 2.05 31.10 8.60
C LEU A 5 3.24 30.53 7.81
N GLY A 6 3.06 30.28 6.51
CA GLY A 6 4.13 29.86 5.62
C GLY A 6 5.22 30.91 5.45
N GLN A 7 4.86 32.17 5.35
CA GLN A 7 5.81 33.29 5.27
C GLN A 7 6.60 33.47 6.57
N ILE A 8 5.93 33.36 7.71
CA ILE A 8 6.58 33.45 9.03
C ILE A 8 7.56 32.29 9.23
N LEU A 9 7.17 31.04 8.89
CA LEU A 9 8.03 29.88 8.98
C LEU A 9 9.25 30.00 8.05
N ALA A 10 9.06 30.51 6.84
CA ALA A 10 10.16 30.74 5.90
C ALA A 10 11.15 31.80 6.41
N LEU A 11 10.65 32.88 7.03
CA LEU A 11 11.48 33.92 7.65
C LEU A 11 12.27 33.39 8.84
N VAL A 12 11.66 32.59 9.69
CA VAL A 12 12.32 31.96 10.85
C VAL A 12 13.39 30.98 10.38
N ALA A 13 13.09 30.13 9.41
CA ALA A 13 14.05 29.18 8.85
C ALA A 13 15.24 29.90 8.20
N LEU A 14 15.01 31.02 7.53
CA LEU A 14 16.05 31.84 6.92
C LEU A 14 16.94 32.49 7.97
N THR A 15 16.35 33.05 9.03
CA THR A 15 17.11 33.68 10.14
C THR A 15 18.02 32.63 10.81
N VAL A 16 17.51 31.41 11.02
CA VAL A 16 18.28 30.29 11.57
C VAL A 16 19.41 29.85 10.62
N LEU A 17 19.13 29.76 9.31
CA LEU A 17 20.14 29.40 8.31
C LEU A 17 21.24 30.46 8.19
N CYS A 18 20.92 31.75 8.20
CA CYS A 18 21.91 32.83 8.18
C CYS A 18 22.77 32.82 9.46
N PHE A 19 22.16 32.55 10.61
CA PHE A 19 22.87 32.41 11.88
C PHE A 19 23.81 31.20 11.90
N LEU A 20 23.35 30.06 11.40
CA LEU A 20 24.17 28.84 11.32
C LEU A 20 25.29 28.95 10.27
N ALA A 21 25.09 29.72 9.21
CA ALA A 21 26.11 29.97 8.18
C ALA A 21 27.17 31.01 8.59
N GLY A 22 27.04 31.63 9.75
CA GLY A 22 28.01 32.64 10.25
C GLY A 22 28.09 33.93 9.40
N GLN A 23 27.06 34.16 8.56
CA GLN A 23 27.02 35.36 7.73
C GLN A 23 26.61 36.59 8.56
N ARG A 24 27.29 37.70 8.30
CA ARG A 24 26.93 39.01 8.94
C ARG A 24 25.56 39.46 8.43
N LEU A 25 24.68 39.89 9.33
CA LEU A 25 23.41 40.48 8.94
C LEU A 25 23.65 41.77 8.13
N PRO A 26 22.95 41.95 7.01
CA PRO A 26 23.10 43.15 6.20
C PRO A 26 22.60 44.39 6.97
N HIS A 27 23.36 45.49 6.93
CA HIS A 27 23.10 46.68 7.71
C HIS A 27 22.45 47.84 6.92
N THR A 28 22.40 47.76 5.59
CA THR A 28 21.81 48.78 4.74
C THR A 28 20.57 48.26 4.00
N ALA A 29 19.63 49.16 3.68
CA ALA A 29 18.40 48.79 2.97
C ALA A 29 18.66 48.19 1.58
N GLU A 30 19.74 48.63 0.89
CA GLU A 30 20.13 48.11 -0.41
C GLU A 30 20.75 46.69 -0.29
N GLU A 31 21.55 46.46 0.74
CA GLU A 31 22.09 45.10 1.02
C GLU A 31 20.99 44.14 1.44
N ILE A 32 20.00 44.62 2.17
CA ILE A 32 18.80 43.85 2.51
C ILE A 32 18.04 43.50 1.25
N ALA A 33 17.80 44.45 0.34
CA ALA A 33 17.10 44.20 -0.92
C ALA A 33 17.86 43.26 -1.84
N ALA A 34 19.19 43.39 -1.94
CA ALA A 34 20.04 42.50 -2.76
C ALA A 34 20.15 41.09 -2.21
N SER A 35 20.17 40.91 -0.87
CA SER A 35 20.19 39.60 -0.26
C SER A 35 18.84 38.91 -0.23
N PHE A 36 17.73 39.65 -0.27
CA PHE A 36 16.39 39.08 -0.30
C PHE A 36 15.97 38.56 -1.68
N GLN A 37 16.51 39.10 -2.80
CA GLN A 37 16.11 38.68 -4.15
C GLN A 37 16.36 37.18 -4.41
N PRO A 38 17.54 36.61 -4.22
CA PRO A 38 17.75 35.19 -4.47
C PRO A 38 17.09 34.29 -3.42
N VAL A 39 16.94 34.78 -2.21
CA VAL A 39 16.36 34.04 -1.07
C VAL A 39 14.84 33.93 -1.15
N MET A 40 14.18 34.90 -1.74
CA MET A 40 12.72 34.87 -1.97
C MET A 40 12.34 34.18 -3.30
N VAL A 41 13.18 34.32 -4.33
CA VAL A 41 12.91 33.75 -5.65
C VAL A 41 13.03 32.22 -5.64
N VAL A 42 14.03 31.67 -4.97
CA VAL A 42 14.23 30.21 -4.95
C VAL A 42 13.09 29.47 -4.21
N PRO A 43 12.67 29.86 -2.99
CA PRO A 43 11.50 29.25 -2.35
C PRO A 43 10.21 29.48 -3.11
N ALA A 44 10.00 30.66 -3.72
CA ALA A 44 8.83 30.92 -4.55
C ALA A 44 8.78 30.04 -5.78
N LEU A 45 9.92 29.82 -6.46
CA LEU A 45 10.04 28.89 -7.60
C LEU A 45 9.83 27.43 -7.15
N ILE A 46 10.38 27.04 -6.02
CA ILE A 46 10.17 25.68 -5.47
C ILE A 46 8.70 25.48 -5.13
N THR A 47 8.06 26.48 -4.48
CA THR A 47 6.63 26.42 -4.14
C THR A 47 5.75 26.40 -5.38
N ALA A 48 6.06 27.23 -6.39
CA ALA A 48 5.36 27.24 -7.67
C ALA A 48 5.56 25.90 -8.42
N PHE A 49 6.75 25.33 -8.39
CA PHE A 49 7.05 24.04 -9.00
C PHE A 49 6.33 22.89 -8.27
N ILE A 50 6.29 22.90 -6.95
CA ILE A 50 5.51 21.94 -6.17
C ILE A 50 4.01 22.11 -6.45
N ALA A 51 3.50 23.34 -6.49
CA ALA A 51 2.10 23.61 -6.84
C ALA A 51 1.77 23.15 -8.27
N LEU A 52 2.66 23.39 -9.23
CA LEU A 52 2.53 22.90 -10.61
C LEU A 52 2.55 21.38 -10.67
N LEU A 53 3.45 20.73 -9.95
CA LEU A 53 3.49 19.26 -9.85
C LEU A 53 2.22 18.72 -9.18
N CYS A 54 1.69 19.41 -8.17
CA CYS A 54 0.42 19.06 -7.55
C CYS A 54 -0.73 19.19 -8.56
N VAL A 55 -0.80 20.25 -9.35
CA VAL A 55 -1.84 20.46 -10.37
C VAL A 55 -1.72 19.45 -11.52
N LEU A 56 -0.50 19.21 -12.01
CA LEU A 56 -0.26 18.26 -13.11
C LEU A 56 -0.47 16.79 -12.67
N ARG A 57 -0.30 16.50 -11.40
CA ARG A 57 -0.44 15.14 -10.85
C ARG A 57 -1.79 14.88 -10.18
N PHE A 58 -2.61 15.90 -9.97
CA PHE A 58 -4.02 15.72 -9.62
C PHE A 58 -4.77 15.35 -10.91
N PRO A 59 -5.16 14.09 -11.11
CA PRO A 59 -6.18 13.80 -12.08
C PRO A 59 -7.46 14.44 -11.51
N LEU A 60 -7.76 15.65 -11.88
CA LEU A 60 -9.09 16.22 -11.80
C LEU A 60 -9.96 15.39 -12.74
N SER A 61 -10.21 14.14 -12.33
CA SER A 61 -11.17 13.31 -13.01
C SER A 61 -12.47 14.10 -13.00
N ASN A 62 -13.06 14.28 -14.18
CA ASN A 62 -14.33 14.99 -14.34
C ASN A 62 -15.40 14.46 -13.37
N ARG A 63 -15.32 13.18 -12.99
CA ARG A 63 -16.16 12.53 -11.98
C ARG A 63 -15.92 13.06 -10.55
N TYR A 64 -14.66 13.32 -10.16
CA TYR A 64 -14.36 13.88 -8.83
C TYR A 64 -14.86 15.32 -8.72
N MET A 65 -14.61 16.14 -9.75
CA MET A 65 -15.10 17.51 -9.79
C MET A 65 -16.64 17.59 -9.77
N GLN A 66 -17.32 16.71 -10.52
CA GLN A 66 -18.79 16.65 -10.48
C GLN A 66 -19.31 16.21 -9.10
N LYS A 67 -18.62 15.33 -8.38
CA LYS A 67 -18.99 14.95 -7.01
C LYS A 67 -18.79 16.12 -6.03
N VAL A 68 -17.69 16.86 -6.14
CA VAL A 68 -17.45 18.06 -5.32
C VAL A 68 -18.49 19.15 -5.62
N LEU A 69 -18.81 19.40 -6.89
CA LEU A 69 -19.82 20.37 -7.28
C LEU A 69 -21.22 19.97 -6.80
N ARG A 70 -21.59 18.69 -6.87
CA ARG A 70 -22.86 18.20 -6.29
C ARG A 70 -22.89 18.39 -4.78
N PHE A 71 -21.79 18.08 -4.08
CA PHE A 71 -21.69 18.26 -2.65
C PHE A 71 -21.85 19.74 -2.24
N LEU A 72 -21.20 20.64 -2.95
CA LEU A 72 -21.33 22.09 -2.71
C LEU A 72 -22.77 22.56 -2.97
N HIS A 73 -23.39 22.10 -4.04
CA HIS A 73 -24.76 22.47 -4.40
C HIS A 73 -25.77 21.98 -3.35
N ILE A 74 -25.61 20.76 -2.82
CA ILE A 74 -26.49 20.22 -1.78
C ILE A 74 -26.27 20.93 -0.44
N ARG A 75 -25.05 21.29 -0.11
CA ARG A 75 -24.75 22.09 1.09
C ARG A 75 -25.37 23.49 1.01
N GLU A 76 -25.42 24.08 -0.19
CA GLU A 76 -26.08 25.36 -0.43
C GLU A 76 -27.61 25.25 -0.44
N SER A 77 -28.17 24.14 -0.91
CA SER A 77 -29.62 23.90 -0.95
C SER A 77 -30.23 23.49 0.40
N GLY A 78 -29.40 23.18 1.41
CA GLY A 78 -29.88 22.76 2.74
C GLY A 78 -30.57 21.37 2.75
N GLU A 79 -30.53 20.64 1.66
CA GLU A 79 -31.02 19.26 1.60
C GLU A 79 -30.03 18.32 2.28
N GLU A 80 -30.39 17.89 3.48
CA GLU A 80 -29.69 16.90 4.24
C GLU A 80 -29.96 15.49 3.63
N ASN A 81 -29.16 15.16 2.63
CA ASN A 81 -29.31 13.87 1.95
C ASN A 81 -28.32 12.88 2.57
N LYS A 82 -28.83 12.01 3.46
CA LYS A 82 -28.08 10.94 4.13
C LYS A 82 -27.28 10.06 3.14
N GLU A 83 -27.77 9.88 1.91
CA GLU A 83 -27.05 9.15 0.85
C GLU A 83 -25.77 9.83 0.40
N LEU A 84 -25.69 11.16 0.47
CA LEU A 84 -24.49 11.91 0.05
C LEU A 84 -23.46 12.01 1.15
N GLU A 85 -23.87 12.09 2.41
CA GLU A 85 -22.95 11.91 3.54
C GLU A 85 -22.28 10.53 3.47
N GLU A 86 -23.06 9.49 3.18
CA GLU A 86 -22.50 8.16 2.91
C GLU A 86 -21.55 8.13 1.71
N VAL A 87 -21.80 8.86 0.62
CA VAL A 87 -20.95 8.85 -0.58
C VAL A 87 -19.66 9.69 -0.42
N VAL A 88 -19.70 10.74 0.38
CA VAL A 88 -18.52 11.61 0.61
C VAL A 88 -17.55 11.03 1.63
N ILE A 89 -18.05 10.28 2.61
CA ILE A 89 -17.23 9.58 3.63
C ILE A 89 -16.53 8.35 3.04
N LYS A 90 -16.90 7.91 1.84
CA LYS A 90 -16.67 6.57 1.30
C LYS A 90 -15.38 6.30 0.53
N ARG A 91 -14.46 7.21 0.37
CA ARG A 91 -13.17 6.87 -0.28
C ARG A 91 -11.97 7.37 0.50
N HIS A 92 -11.22 6.41 1.00
CA HIS A 92 -9.90 6.69 1.55
C HIS A 92 -9.00 7.29 0.47
N VAL A 93 -8.65 8.56 0.64
CA VAL A 93 -7.63 9.21 -0.18
C VAL A 93 -6.31 9.10 0.58
N GLN A 94 -5.43 8.24 0.11
CA GLN A 94 -4.09 8.11 0.70
C GLN A 94 -3.41 9.48 0.83
N PRO A 95 -2.88 9.82 2.03
CA PRO A 95 -2.18 11.08 2.27
C PRO A 95 -1.04 11.32 1.28
N LEU A 96 -0.77 12.58 0.95
CA LEU A 96 0.28 12.93 -0.02
C LEU A 96 1.65 12.36 0.36
N GLY A 97 1.98 12.30 1.67
CA GLY A 97 3.25 11.76 2.16
C GLY A 97 3.47 10.30 1.78
N ILE A 98 2.46 9.44 1.98
CA ILE A 98 2.58 8.02 1.62
C ILE A 98 2.58 7.83 0.10
N ARG A 99 1.80 8.62 -0.63
CA ARG A 99 1.81 8.59 -2.12
C ARG A 99 3.18 9.00 -2.67
N PHE A 100 3.80 10.02 -2.08
CA PHE A 100 5.16 10.42 -2.42
C PHE A 100 6.17 9.31 -2.11
N LEU A 101 6.11 8.72 -0.91
CA LEU A 101 6.97 7.60 -0.54
C LEU A 101 6.84 6.43 -1.53
N MET A 102 5.60 6.04 -1.86
CA MET A 102 5.35 4.98 -2.84
C MET A 102 5.89 5.34 -4.23
N ALA A 103 5.73 6.60 -4.67
CA ALA A 103 6.26 7.06 -5.95
C ALA A 103 7.79 7.02 -6.01
N VAL A 104 8.46 7.36 -4.90
CA VAL A 104 9.93 7.26 -4.77
C VAL A 104 10.39 5.80 -4.74
N MET A 105 9.63 4.92 -4.10
CA MET A 105 9.98 3.49 -4.01
C MET A 105 9.76 2.73 -5.33
N ARG A 106 8.75 3.07 -6.13
CA ARG A 106 8.42 2.36 -7.38
C ARG A 106 9.60 2.11 -8.32
N PRO A 107 10.52 3.06 -8.59
CA PRO A 107 11.68 2.82 -9.45
C PRO A 107 12.62 1.73 -8.96
N PHE A 108 12.75 1.58 -7.62
CA PHE A 108 13.63 0.58 -7.02
C PHE A 108 13.02 -0.83 -7.04
N PHE A 109 11.68 -0.90 -7.02
CA PHE A 109 10.91 -2.15 -7.02
C PHE A 109 10.21 -2.42 -8.35
N ARG A 110 10.80 -2.05 -9.47
CA ARG A 110 10.18 -2.18 -10.81
C ARG A 110 9.53 -3.54 -11.00
N HIS A 111 8.23 -3.52 -11.32
CA HIS A 111 7.44 -4.70 -11.64
C HIS A 111 6.70 -4.50 -12.96
N THR A 112 6.55 -5.59 -13.70
CA THR A 112 5.62 -5.65 -14.83
C THR A 112 4.27 -6.14 -14.31
N VAL A 113 3.23 -5.34 -14.51
CA VAL A 113 1.86 -5.68 -14.08
C VAL A 113 1.17 -6.38 -15.24
N LYS A 114 0.49 -7.51 -14.97
CA LYS A 114 -0.20 -8.34 -15.95
C LYS A 114 -1.60 -8.69 -15.45
N GLY A 115 -2.56 -8.87 -16.35
CA GLY A 115 -3.92 -9.30 -16.01
C GLY A 115 -4.78 -8.20 -15.40
N THR A 116 -4.45 -6.93 -15.63
CA THR A 116 -5.27 -5.79 -15.15
C THR A 116 -6.63 -5.73 -15.84
N GLU A 117 -6.76 -6.31 -17.00
CA GLU A 117 -8.01 -6.49 -17.75
C GLU A 117 -9.03 -7.36 -17.03
N ASN A 118 -8.58 -8.22 -16.10
CA ASN A 118 -9.43 -9.08 -15.29
C ASN A 118 -10.03 -8.35 -14.07
N ILE A 119 -9.68 -7.08 -13.85
CA ILE A 119 -10.11 -6.32 -12.69
C ILE A 119 -11.18 -5.33 -13.15
N HIS A 120 -12.39 -5.49 -12.65
CA HIS A 120 -13.53 -4.63 -12.97
C HIS A 120 -13.97 -3.87 -11.72
N PRO A 121 -13.32 -2.74 -11.39
CA PRO A 121 -13.68 -1.97 -10.21
C PRO A 121 -15.14 -1.48 -10.34
N ASP A 122 -15.96 -1.89 -9.41
CA ASP A 122 -17.34 -1.44 -9.28
C ASP A 122 -17.50 -0.78 -7.90
N ASP A 123 -18.08 0.40 -7.86
CA ASP A 123 -18.28 1.15 -6.61
C ASP A 123 -19.32 0.44 -5.69
N SER A 124 -20.10 -0.49 -6.23
CA SER A 124 -21.13 -1.24 -5.47
C SER A 124 -20.61 -2.52 -4.82
N ASN A 125 -19.57 -3.13 -5.39
CA ASN A 125 -19.04 -4.41 -4.95
C ASN A 125 -17.52 -4.31 -4.74
N PRO A 126 -17.05 -4.23 -3.49
CA PRO A 126 -15.63 -4.08 -3.20
C PRO A 126 -14.82 -5.34 -3.62
N LEU A 127 -13.57 -5.11 -4.01
CA LEU A 127 -12.63 -6.14 -4.36
C LEU A 127 -11.76 -6.51 -3.14
N VAL A 128 -11.54 -7.81 -2.98
CA VAL A 128 -10.62 -8.38 -1.98
C VAL A 128 -9.48 -9.06 -2.72
N PHE A 129 -8.35 -8.41 -2.78
CA PHE A 129 -7.15 -8.95 -3.43
C PHE A 129 -6.47 -9.96 -2.51
N LEU A 130 -6.19 -11.15 -3.03
CA LEU A 130 -5.51 -12.23 -2.34
C LEU A 130 -4.11 -12.39 -2.93
N CYS A 131 -3.08 -11.97 -2.20
CA CYS A 131 -1.70 -11.99 -2.67
C CYS A 131 -0.86 -13.00 -1.88
N ASN A 132 0.09 -13.66 -2.55
CA ASN A 132 1.11 -14.42 -1.85
C ASN A 132 1.99 -13.49 -1.00
N HIS A 133 2.48 -14.00 0.13
CA HIS A 133 3.28 -13.19 1.05
C HIS A 133 4.73 -13.05 0.58
N GLY A 134 5.37 -14.16 0.21
CA GLY A 134 6.76 -14.19 -0.26
C GLY A 134 7.67 -13.31 0.60
N GLU A 135 7.65 -13.48 1.91
CA GLU A 135 8.26 -12.61 2.91
C GLU A 135 7.72 -11.16 2.85
N ILE A 136 8.55 -10.20 2.44
CA ILE A 136 8.19 -8.80 2.28
C ILE A 136 7.83 -8.45 0.82
N TYR A 137 8.12 -9.36 -0.11
CA TYR A 137 8.05 -9.07 -1.53
C TYR A 137 6.62 -8.88 -2.04
N GLY A 138 5.71 -9.80 -1.69
CA GLY A 138 4.30 -9.70 -2.03
C GLY A 138 3.63 -8.43 -1.48
N PRO A 139 3.75 -8.14 -0.16
CA PRO A 139 3.25 -6.91 0.42
C PRO A 139 3.74 -5.64 -0.26
N VAL A 140 5.04 -5.54 -0.54
CA VAL A 140 5.61 -4.37 -1.22
C VAL A 140 5.12 -4.27 -2.66
N ALA A 141 5.13 -5.36 -3.42
CA ALA A 141 4.65 -5.37 -4.80
C ALA A 141 3.16 -5.02 -4.89
N GLY A 142 2.33 -5.64 -4.05
CA GLY A 142 0.89 -5.38 -3.98
C GLY A 142 0.57 -3.93 -3.67
N MET A 143 1.21 -3.36 -2.63
CA MET A 143 0.99 -1.96 -2.26
C MET A 143 1.47 -0.96 -3.30
N LEU A 144 2.59 -1.22 -3.96
CA LEU A 144 3.18 -0.27 -4.91
C LEU A 144 2.53 -0.32 -6.30
N PHE A 145 2.05 -1.49 -6.74
CA PHE A 145 1.68 -1.72 -8.13
C PHE A 145 0.22 -2.18 -8.34
N CYS A 146 -0.57 -2.36 -7.26
CA CYS A 146 -2.01 -2.58 -7.44
C CYS A 146 -2.63 -1.40 -8.20
N PRO A 147 -3.43 -1.67 -9.26
CA PRO A 147 -3.98 -0.61 -10.11
C PRO A 147 -5.08 0.20 -9.44
N VAL A 148 -5.63 -0.31 -8.35
CA VAL A 148 -6.65 0.37 -7.54
C VAL A 148 -6.15 0.59 -6.11
N PRO A 149 -6.63 1.61 -5.40
CA PRO A 149 -6.31 1.80 -3.99
C PRO A 149 -6.80 0.62 -3.16
N VAL A 150 -5.94 0.14 -2.24
CA VAL A 150 -6.24 -0.99 -1.36
C VAL A 150 -5.84 -0.67 0.07
N ARG A 151 -6.57 -1.23 1.05
CA ARG A 151 -6.19 -1.27 2.46
C ARG A 151 -5.61 -2.65 2.79
N PRO A 152 -4.34 -2.76 3.21
CA PRO A 152 -3.73 -4.04 3.50
C PRO A 152 -4.18 -4.58 4.86
N TRP A 153 -4.39 -5.89 4.95
CA TRP A 153 -4.39 -6.58 6.23
C TRP A 153 -2.94 -6.69 6.73
N THR A 154 -2.71 -6.22 7.95
CA THR A 154 -1.36 -6.18 8.53
C THR A 154 -1.43 -6.68 9.96
N ILE A 155 -0.48 -7.52 10.37
CA ILE A 155 -0.42 -7.99 11.76
C ILE A 155 -0.34 -6.80 12.73
N SER A 156 -1.06 -6.91 13.86
CA SER A 156 -1.09 -5.85 14.89
C SER A 156 0.30 -5.42 15.33
N ASP A 157 1.22 -6.37 15.45
CA ASP A 157 2.57 -6.22 15.96
C ASP A 157 3.46 -5.27 15.13
N ILE A 158 3.11 -5.01 13.85
CA ILE A 158 3.85 -4.08 12.97
C ILE A 158 3.04 -2.84 12.58
N SER A 159 1.85 -2.64 13.15
CA SER A 159 0.94 -1.59 12.68
C SER A 159 0.42 -0.64 13.75
N ILE A 160 0.49 -1.00 15.04
CA ILE A 160 -0.17 -0.28 16.11
C ILE A 160 0.81 0.47 17.00
N ASP A 161 1.75 -0.23 17.60
CA ASP A 161 2.67 0.30 18.61
C ASP A 161 4.10 0.38 18.08
N PRO A 162 4.76 1.55 18.11
CA PRO A 162 6.12 1.72 17.61
C PRO A 162 7.16 0.85 18.33
N ASP A 163 6.98 0.59 19.62
CA ASP A 163 7.92 -0.22 20.39
C ASP A 163 7.76 -1.72 20.10
N GLU A 164 6.52 -2.19 19.91
CA GLU A 164 6.25 -3.56 19.42
C GLU A 164 6.84 -3.76 18.02
N VAL A 165 6.67 -2.78 17.12
CA VAL A 165 7.29 -2.80 15.79
C VAL A 165 8.81 -2.86 15.87
N ALA A 166 9.42 -2.03 16.72
CA ALA A 166 10.89 -2.02 16.88
C ALA A 166 11.40 -3.38 17.35
N GLN A 167 10.71 -4.02 18.30
CA GLN A 167 11.04 -5.36 18.79
C GLN A 167 10.87 -6.42 17.69
N TYR A 168 9.77 -6.36 16.94
CA TYR A 168 9.49 -7.29 15.84
C TYR A 168 10.57 -7.20 14.76
N VAL A 169 10.88 -5.99 14.28
CA VAL A 169 11.89 -5.76 13.25
C VAL A 169 13.29 -6.17 13.75
N TYR A 170 13.61 -5.88 15.00
CA TYR A 170 14.87 -6.32 15.61
C TYR A 170 15.00 -7.84 15.64
N LYS A 171 13.94 -8.54 16.06
CA LYS A 171 13.93 -9.99 16.24
C LYS A 171 13.90 -10.75 14.90
N TYR A 172 13.08 -10.32 13.96
CA TYR A 172 12.80 -11.09 12.74
C TYR A 172 13.53 -10.57 11.50
N THR A 173 13.84 -9.26 11.41
CA THR A 173 14.51 -8.68 10.25
C THR A 173 15.99 -8.49 10.48
N PHE A 174 16.37 -7.72 11.50
CA PHE A 174 17.77 -7.37 11.74
C PHE A 174 18.58 -8.44 12.47
N SER A 175 17.96 -9.44 13.06
CA SER A 175 18.67 -10.60 13.62
C SER A 175 19.54 -11.30 12.57
N GLN A 176 19.11 -11.31 11.32
CA GLN A 176 19.83 -11.91 10.19
C GLN A 176 20.92 -11.01 9.64
N MET A 177 20.87 -9.70 9.90
CA MET A 177 21.84 -8.71 9.40
C MET A 177 23.02 -8.53 10.38
N LYS A 178 23.88 -9.56 10.51
CA LYS A 178 24.99 -9.57 11.47
C LYS A 178 25.96 -8.41 11.27
N TRP A 179 26.10 -7.89 10.05
CA TRP A 179 26.99 -6.78 9.70
C TRP A 179 26.61 -5.44 10.36
N LEU A 180 25.34 -5.26 10.77
CA LEU A 180 24.88 -4.06 11.47
C LEU A 180 25.40 -3.98 12.93
N GLY A 181 25.85 -5.09 13.52
CA GLY A 181 26.39 -5.12 14.88
C GLY A 181 25.49 -4.42 15.92
N PRO A 182 26.04 -3.48 16.71
CA PRO A 182 25.31 -2.78 17.78
C PRO A 182 24.26 -1.78 17.25
N LEU A 183 24.32 -1.41 15.97
CA LEU A 183 23.38 -0.47 15.37
C LEU A 183 21.99 -1.06 15.11
N ARG A 184 21.81 -2.39 15.23
CA ARG A 184 20.51 -3.06 14.98
C ARG A 184 19.39 -2.47 15.83
N TRP A 185 19.63 -2.30 17.12
CA TRP A 185 18.58 -1.80 18.02
C TRP A 185 18.22 -0.33 17.78
N PRO A 186 19.16 0.62 17.69
CA PRO A 186 18.83 2.00 17.31
C PRO A 186 18.09 2.12 15.98
N ILE A 187 18.49 1.35 14.97
CA ILE A 187 17.82 1.35 13.67
C ILE A 187 16.40 0.77 13.80
N SER A 188 16.21 -0.32 14.56
CA SER A 188 14.87 -0.87 14.82
C SER A 188 13.95 0.15 15.49
N LYS A 189 14.47 0.91 16.46
CA LYS A 189 13.70 1.99 17.11
C LYS A 189 13.31 3.11 16.16
N LEU A 190 14.14 3.41 15.17
CA LEU A 190 13.80 4.40 14.13
C LEU A 190 12.73 3.85 13.16
N CYS A 191 12.77 2.55 12.87
CA CYS A 191 11.79 1.90 12.00
C CYS A 191 10.38 1.86 12.62
N GLY A 192 10.26 1.78 13.95
CA GLY A 192 8.98 1.69 14.64
C GLY A 192 8.00 2.81 14.29
N PRO A 193 8.29 4.07 14.63
CA PRO A 193 7.42 5.19 14.31
C PRO A 193 7.13 5.34 12.82
N LEU A 194 8.13 5.08 11.96
CA LEU A 194 7.98 5.15 10.51
C LEU A 194 6.99 4.10 9.99
N SER A 195 7.09 2.88 10.47
CA SER A 195 6.17 1.80 10.10
C SER A 195 4.74 2.12 10.54
N VAL A 196 4.55 2.52 11.80
CA VAL A 196 3.22 2.88 12.33
C VAL A 196 2.62 4.07 11.55
N TRP A 197 3.44 5.08 11.24
CA TRP A 197 2.99 6.18 10.39
C TRP A 197 2.56 5.71 8.99
N ALA A 198 3.37 4.86 8.35
CA ALA A 198 3.05 4.33 7.04
C ALA A 198 1.76 3.49 7.08
N MET A 199 1.62 2.58 8.07
CA MET A 199 0.44 1.72 8.22
C MET A 199 -0.83 2.54 8.50
N LYS A 200 -0.76 3.57 9.35
CA LYS A 200 -1.86 4.51 9.56
C LYS A 200 -2.19 5.31 8.30
N SER A 201 -1.19 5.70 7.53
CA SER A 201 -1.38 6.47 6.29
C SER A 201 -2.06 5.68 5.18
N VAL A 202 -1.90 4.36 5.14
CA VAL A 202 -2.63 3.47 4.21
C VAL A 202 -3.91 2.93 4.83
N GLU A 203 -4.27 3.35 6.05
CA GLU A 203 -5.41 2.87 6.83
C GLU A 203 -5.50 1.34 6.86
N CYS A 204 -4.37 0.69 7.18
CA CYS A 204 -4.31 -0.76 7.25
C CYS A 204 -5.34 -1.33 8.23
N VAL A 205 -5.82 -2.53 7.93
CA VAL A 205 -6.68 -3.28 8.84
C VAL A 205 -5.82 -4.19 9.71
N PRO A 206 -5.75 -3.97 11.03
CA PRO A 206 -4.93 -4.79 11.93
C PRO A 206 -5.51 -6.19 12.07
N VAL A 207 -4.66 -7.21 11.96
CA VAL A 207 -4.98 -8.62 12.15
C VAL A 207 -4.38 -9.11 13.47
N TYR A 208 -5.22 -9.54 14.38
CA TYR A 208 -4.82 -9.98 15.72
C TYR A 208 -4.65 -11.50 15.76
N ARG A 209 -3.49 -12.01 15.27
CA ARG A 209 -3.24 -13.46 15.17
C ARG A 209 -3.25 -14.18 16.50
N HIS A 210 -2.72 -13.53 17.55
CA HIS A 210 -2.55 -14.14 18.87
C HIS A 210 -3.66 -13.78 19.87
N LYS A 211 -4.67 -13.04 19.43
CA LYS A 211 -5.79 -12.56 20.26
C LYS A 211 -7.13 -12.91 19.61
N PRO A 212 -7.62 -14.15 19.75
CA PRO A 212 -8.84 -14.60 19.06
C PRO A 212 -10.07 -13.71 19.32
N ARG A 213 -10.17 -13.13 20.52
CA ARG A 213 -11.26 -12.21 20.86
C ARG A 213 -11.24 -10.91 20.07
N GLU A 214 -10.06 -10.49 19.62
CA GLU A 214 -9.88 -9.26 18.82
C GLU A 214 -10.01 -9.51 17.32
N LEU A 215 -10.09 -10.77 16.88
CA LEU A 215 -10.28 -11.12 15.47
C LEU A 215 -11.61 -10.55 14.92
N THR A 216 -12.64 -10.47 15.77
CA THR A 216 -13.90 -9.81 15.41
C THR A 216 -13.71 -8.35 15.05
N THR A 217 -12.73 -7.67 15.67
CA THR A 217 -12.36 -6.28 15.34
C THR A 217 -11.75 -6.18 13.94
N THR A 218 -10.94 -7.17 13.53
CA THR A 218 -10.41 -7.24 12.16
C THR A 218 -11.54 -7.30 11.13
N PHE A 219 -12.49 -8.22 11.32
CA PHE A 219 -13.65 -8.35 10.41
C PHE A 219 -14.53 -7.10 10.41
N ARG A 220 -14.82 -6.54 11.58
CA ARG A 220 -15.60 -5.31 11.68
C ARG A 220 -14.96 -4.15 10.92
N LYS A 221 -13.67 -3.89 11.14
CA LYS A 221 -12.92 -2.85 10.42
C LYS A 221 -12.82 -3.12 8.92
N SER A 222 -12.71 -4.38 8.52
CA SER A 222 -12.71 -4.77 7.12
C SER A 222 -14.07 -4.45 6.46
N VAL A 223 -15.17 -4.80 7.11
CA VAL A 223 -16.51 -4.50 6.61
C VAL A 223 -16.77 -3.00 6.55
N GLU A 224 -16.35 -2.25 7.58
CA GLU A 224 -16.42 -0.77 7.58
C GLU A 224 -15.65 -0.16 6.40
N ALA A 225 -14.44 -0.66 6.11
CA ALA A 225 -13.65 -0.25 4.97
C ALA A 225 -14.35 -0.56 3.63
N MET A 226 -14.90 -1.78 3.50
CA MET A 226 -15.62 -2.21 2.30
C MET A 226 -16.91 -1.41 2.10
N GLN A 227 -17.66 -1.11 3.16
CA GLN A 227 -18.83 -0.22 3.12
C GLN A 227 -18.43 1.21 2.73
N ALA A 228 -17.23 1.65 3.10
CA ALA A 228 -16.66 2.91 2.65
C ALA A 228 -16.22 2.91 1.18
N GLY A 229 -16.39 1.81 0.44
CA GLY A 229 -16.00 1.66 -0.96
C GLY A 229 -14.51 1.40 -1.17
N ASP A 230 -13.79 0.99 -0.12
CA ASP A 230 -12.37 0.62 -0.21
C ASP A 230 -12.21 -0.85 -0.56
N ASN A 231 -11.17 -1.14 -1.33
CA ASN A 231 -10.74 -2.50 -1.61
C ASN A 231 -9.76 -2.98 -0.55
N LEU A 232 -9.71 -4.28 -0.32
CA LEU A 232 -8.80 -4.88 0.65
C LEU A 232 -7.68 -5.64 -0.05
N LEU A 233 -6.50 -5.70 0.59
CA LEU A 233 -5.38 -6.53 0.19
C LEU A 233 -5.04 -7.48 1.34
N ILE A 234 -5.21 -8.78 1.10
CA ILE A 234 -5.03 -9.84 2.10
C ILE A 234 -3.89 -10.75 1.65
N PHE A 235 -3.11 -11.21 2.61
CA PHE A 235 -2.03 -12.19 2.41
C PHE A 235 -2.42 -13.49 3.12
N PRO A 236 -3.25 -14.33 2.47
CA PRO A 236 -3.83 -15.51 3.11
C PRO A 236 -2.90 -16.72 3.13
N GLU A 237 -1.66 -16.59 2.64
CA GLU A 237 -0.70 -17.69 2.60
C GLU A 237 -0.36 -18.19 4.02
N ASN A 238 -0.43 -19.50 4.21
CA ASN A 238 -0.10 -20.15 5.46
C ASN A 238 1.41 -20.45 5.50
N PRO A 239 2.19 -19.79 6.37
CA PRO A 239 3.63 -20.03 6.48
C PRO A 239 3.99 -21.40 7.06
N ASP A 240 3.05 -22.04 7.75
CA ASP A 240 3.25 -23.28 8.49
C ASP A 240 2.58 -24.49 7.79
N ALA A 241 2.09 -24.31 6.56
CA ALA A 241 1.37 -25.35 5.83
C ALA A 241 2.25 -26.55 5.50
N ASP A 242 3.56 -26.33 5.25
CA ASP A 242 4.54 -27.40 5.02
C ASP A 242 5.55 -27.46 6.17
N PRO A 243 5.47 -28.46 7.08
CA PRO A 243 6.43 -28.61 8.17
C PRO A 243 7.88 -28.78 7.73
N ASN A 244 8.11 -29.27 6.50
CA ASN A 244 9.46 -29.45 5.93
C ASN A 244 10.00 -28.15 5.32
N ARG A 245 9.13 -27.17 5.12
CA ARG A 245 9.45 -25.86 4.50
C ARG A 245 8.72 -24.76 5.24
N PRO A 246 9.08 -24.47 6.49
CA PRO A 246 8.46 -23.39 7.24
C PRO A 246 8.81 -22.03 6.64
N GLY A 247 7.82 -21.13 6.56
CA GLY A 247 7.98 -19.77 6.05
C GLY A 247 7.48 -19.57 4.63
N TYR A 248 7.74 -18.38 4.08
CA TYR A 248 7.20 -17.93 2.80
C TYR A 248 8.19 -18.05 1.60
N GLU A 249 9.36 -18.64 1.79
CA GLU A 249 10.49 -18.53 0.83
C GLU A 249 10.52 -19.59 -0.28
N HIS A 250 9.50 -20.36 -0.49
CA HIS A 250 9.64 -21.65 -1.18
C HIS A 250 9.20 -21.70 -2.65
N GLY A 251 9.35 -20.59 -3.35
CA GLY A 251 9.05 -20.54 -4.78
C GLY A 251 7.54 -20.48 -5.01
N ARG A 252 6.86 -21.62 -5.12
CA ARG A 252 5.41 -21.70 -5.30
C ARG A 252 4.68 -21.21 -4.06
N PRO A 253 3.60 -20.37 -4.21
CA PRO A 253 2.78 -19.95 -3.07
C PRO A 253 2.28 -21.14 -2.25
N GLY A 254 2.34 -21.01 -0.93
CA GLY A 254 1.83 -22.01 0.00
C GLY A 254 0.31 -22.14 -0.03
N GLU A 255 -0.22 -23.07 0.76
CA GLU A 255 -1.66 -23.20 0.93
C GLU A 255 -2.27 -21.95 1.59
N LEU A 256 -3.48 -21.62 1.16
CA LEU A 256 -4.18 -20.45 1.67
C LEU A 256 -4.96 -20.79 2.94
N PHE A 257 -4.90 -19.90 3.94
CA PHE A 257 -5.81 -19.93 5.08
C PHE A 257 -7.24 -19.73 4.61
N ARG A 258 -8.14 -20.59 5.05
CA ARG A 258 -9.57 -20.52 4.68
C ARG A 258 -10.33 -19.37 5.35
N GLY A 259 -9.79 -18.82 6.44
CA GLY A 259 -10.47 -17.85 7.30
C GLY A 259 -10.82 -16.51 6.64
N PHE A 260 -10.14 -16.11 5.58
CA PHE A 260 -10.42 -14.84 4.88
C PHE A 260 -11.81 -14.83 4.22
N THR A 261 -12.35 -15.98 3.84
CA THR A 261 -13.67 -16.09 3.20
C THR A 261 -14.82 -15.72 4.13
N MET A 262 -14.63 -15.83 5.46
CA MET A 262 -15.60 -15.34 6.45
C MET A 262 -15.91 -13.85 6.26
N LEU A 263 -14.99 -13.10 5.67
CA LEU A 263 -15.21 -11.69 5.35
C LEU A 263 -16.40 -11.49 4.42
N ALA A 264 -16.53 -12.33 3.39
CA ALA A 264 -17.64 -12.27 2.46
C ALA A 264 -18.99 -12.56 3.15
N GLN A 265 -19.01 -13.57 4.03
CA GLN A 265 -20.21 -13.91 4.81
C GLN A 265 -20.63 -12.74 5.72
N VAL A 266 -19.68 -12.18 6.49
CA VAL A 266 -19.94 -11.06 7.39
C VAL A 266 -20.36 -9.81 6.63
N TYR A 267 -19.73 -9.55 5.48
CA TYR A 267 -20.07 -8.42 4.62
C TYR A 267 -21.48 -8.55 4.06
N TYR A 268 -21.82 -9.72 3.50
CA TYR A 268 -23.15 -10.00 2.99
C TYR A 268 -24.23 -9.90 4.08
N ALA A 269 -24.00 -10.55 5.22
CA ALA A 269 -24.94 -10.51 6.35
C ALA A 269 -25.23 -9.08 6.84
N ARG A 270 -24.26 -8.17 6.71
CA ARG A 270 -24.37 -6.79 7.19
C ARG A 270 -24.92 -5.81 6.14
N THR A 271 -24.69 -6.08 4.88
CA THR A 271 -24.97 -5.12 3.80
C THR A 271 -25.95 -5.62 2.74
N GLY A 272 -26.21 -6.92 2.67
CA GLY A 272 -26.93 -7.56 1.58
C GLY A 272 -26.17 -7.54 0.23
N LYS A 273 -24.90 -7.14 0.23
CA LYS A 273 -24.04 -7.06 -0.96
C LYS A 273 -22.93 -8.11 -0.90
N CYS A 274 -22.52 -8.59 -2.08
CA CYS A 274 -21.40 -9.52 -2.20
C CYS A 274 -20.09 -8.75 -2.43
N CYS A 275 -18.96 -9.36 -2.04
CA CYS A 275 -17.63 -8.94 -2.47
C CYS A 275 -17.06 -9.95 -3.47
N ARG A 276 -16.03 -9.54 -4.21
CA ARG A 276 -15.33 -10.38 -5.19
C ARG A 276 -13.89 -10.56 -4.75
N PHE A 277 -13.40 -11.77 -4.88
CA PHE A 277 -11.99 -12.08 -4.59
C PHE A 277 -11.17 -12.06 -5.87
N VAL A 278 -9.99 -11.43 -5.83
CA VAL A 278 -9.06 -11.34 -6.96
C VAL A 278 -7.74 -12.00 -6.55
N PRO A 279 -7.43 -13.21 -7.04
CA PRO A 279 -6.13 -13.81 -6.84
C PRO A 279 -5.05 -12.96 -7.48
N MET A 280 -3.95 -12.76 -6.76
CA MET A 280 -2.83 -11.93 -7.19
C MET A 280 -1.52 -12.63 -6.86
N LEU A 281 -0.59 -12.65 -7.81
CA LEU A 281 0.72 -13.27 -7.66
C LEU A 281 1.84 -12.24 -7.85
N ALA A 282 2.67 -12.08 -6.84
CA ALA A 282 3.94 -11.37 -6.91
C ALA A 282 5.09 -12.36 -7.13
N HIS A 283 5.67 -12.40 -8.34
CA HIS A 283 6.76 -13.31 -8.68
C HIS A 283 8.12 -12.59 -8.64
N LYS A 284 8.95 -12.92 -7.64
CA LYS A 284 10.24 -12.25 -7.36
C LYS A 284 11.24 -12.35 -8.52
N GLY A 285 11.39 -13.54 -9.10
CA GLY A 285 12.38 -13.81 -10.16
C GLY A 285 12.12 -13.03 -11.45
N MET A 286 10.87 -12.97 -11.87
CA MET A 286 10.44 -12.22 -13.06
C MET A 286 10.16 -10.74 -12.77
N ARG A 287 10.00 -10.34 -11.51
CA ARG A 287 9.53 -9.02 -11.10
C ARG A 287 8.19 -8.70 -11.76
N THR A 288 7.24 -9.64 -11.66
CA THR A 288 5.90 -9.49 -12.18
C THR A 288 4.89 -9.47 -11.04
N LEU A 289 3.81 -8.70 -11.24
CA LEU A 289 2.60 -8.74 -10.44
C LEU A 289 1.46 -9.12 -11.37
N SER A 290 0.92 -10.31 -11.21
CA SER A 290 -0.11 -10.88 -12.08
C SER A 290 -1.44 -10.97 -11.34
N PHE A 291 -2.53 -10.66 -12.04
CA PHE A 291 -3.90 -10.74 -11.51
C PHE A 291 -4.65 -11.85 -12.20
N GLY A 292 -5.31 -12.69 -11.42
CA GLY A 292 -6.25 -13.70 -11.89
C GLY A 292 -7.62 -13.12 -12.21
N THR A 293 -8.56 -13.98 -12.55
CA THR A 293 -9.96 -13.62 -12.75
C THR A 293 -10.68 -13.45 -11.42
N GLU A 294 -11.64 -12.56 -11.38
CA GLU A 294 -12.48 -12.33 -10.21
C GLU A 294 -13.27 -13.60 -9.83
N ILE A 295 -13.41 -13.84 -8.55
CA ILE A 295 -14.16 -14.96 -7.97
C ILE A 295 -15.31 -14.36 -7.18
N ASP A 296 -16.52 -14.49 -7.70
CA ASP A 296 -17.71 -14.05 -7.01
C ASP A 296 -18.01 -14.96 -5.81
N TYR A 297 -18.44 -14.36 -4.71
CA TYR A 297 -18.97 -15.08 -3.57
C TYR A 297 -20.48 -15.27 -3.73
N ASP A 298 -20.95 -16.53 -3.63
CA ASP A 298 -22.35 -16.91 -3.74
C ASP A 298 -22.96 -17.11 -2.34
N PRO A 299 -23.79 -16.17 -1.86
CA PRO A 299 -24.38 -16.25 -0.52
C PRO A 299 -25.50 -17.29 -0.39
N GLU A 300 -26.01 -17.83 -1.49
CA GLU A 300 -27.08 -18.83 -1.50
C GLU A 300 -26.55 -20.25 -1.27
N LYS A 301 -25.25 -20.48 -1.50
CA LYS A 301 -24.62 -21.77 -1.27
C LYS A 301 -24.37 -22.02 0.21
N HIS A 302 -24.21 -23.31 0.53
CA HIS A 302 -23.81 -23.67 1.90
C HIS A 302 -22.46 -23.02 2.26
N PRO A 303 -22.35 -22.31 3.39
CA PRO A 303 -21.16 -21.49 3.72
C PRO A 303 -19.82 -22.25 3.70
N ILE A 304 -19.81 -23.53 4.04
CA ILE A 304 -18.60 -24.37 4.04
C ILE A 304 -18.19 -24.72 2.59
N GLU A 305 -19.17 -25.09 1.75
CA GLU A 305 -18.90 -25.45 0.35
C GLU A 305 -18.42 -24.23 -0.43
N GLU A 306 -19.08 -23.10 -0.23
CA GLU A 306 -18.70 -21.87 -0.90
C GLU A 306 -17.32 -21.36 -0.45
N ARG A 307 -17.02 -21.46 0.85
CA ARG A 307 -15.68 -21.20 1.39
C ARG A 307 -14.62 -22.04 0.66
N ASP A 308 -14.85 -23.34 0.59
CA ASP A 308 -13.87 -24.27 0.02
C ASP A 308 -13.71 -24.01 -1.48
N ARG A 309 -14.81 -23.76 -2.20
CA ARG A 309 -14.79 -23.38 -3.62
C ARG A 309 -13.95 -22.11 -3.86
N VAL A 310 -14.17 -21.06 -3.10
CA VAL A 310 -13.44 -19.79 -3.27
C VAL A 310 -11.94 -19.99 -2.98
N VAL A 311 -11.59 -20.73 -1.92
CA VAL A 311 -10.20 -21.01 -1.56
C VAL A 311 -9.50 -21.85 -2.63
N GLU A 312 -10.14 -22.93 -3.07
CA GLU A 312 -9.59 -23.84 -4.09
C GLU A 312 -9.38 -23.11 -5.43
N GLU A 313 -10.36 -22.32 -5.84
CA GLU A 313 -10.26 -21.54 -7.08
C GLU A 313 -9.15 -20.48 -6.98
N ALA A 314 -9.07 -19.73 -5.87
CA ALA A 314 -8.01 -18.77 -5.65
C ALA A 314 -6.61 -19.42 -5.65
N GLN A 315 -6.48 -20.57 -4.97
CA GLN A 315 -5.25 -21.32 -4.91
C GLN A 315 -4.84 -21.84 -6.29
N ARG A 316 -5.79 -22.40 -7.05
CA ARG A 316 -5.56 -22.90 -8.40
C ARG A 316 -5.02 -21.81 -9.31
N GLN A 317 -5.70 -20.64 -9.34
CA GLN A 317 -5.28 -19.51 -10.16
C GLN A 317 -3.89 -18.99 -9.77
N MET A 318 -3.59 -18.88 -8.46
CA MET A 318 -2.28 -18.43 -7.99
C MET A 318 -1.19 -19.41 -8.40
N TRP A 319 -1.44 -20.72 -8.35
CA TRP A 319 -0.49 -21.74 -8.77
C TRP A 319 -0.27 -21.72 -10.28
N GLU A 320 -1.31 -21.58 -11.08
CA GLU A 320 -1.20 -21.47 -12.54
C GLU A 320 -0.40 -20.23 -12.96
N MET A 321 -0.66 -19.08 -12.29
CA MET A 321 0.14 -17.88 -12.53
C MET A 321 1.60 -18.09 -12.16
N PHE A 322 1.87 -18.76 -11.03
CA PHE A 322 3.24 -19.06 -10.61
C PHE A 322 3.96 -19.97 -11.58
N ASP A 323 3.36 -21.11 -11.95
CA ASP A 323 3.97 -22.10 -12.83
C ASP A 323 4.32 -21.48 -14.20
N ARG A 324 3.46 -20.59 -14.70
CA ARG A 324 3.71 -19.81 -15.94
C ARG A 324 4.88 -18.85 -15.81
N GLU A 325 4.93 -18.06 -14.75
CA GLU A 325 5.99 -17.06 -14.53
C GLU A 325 7.33 -17.76 -14.22
N GLU A 326 7.32 -18.85 -13.47
CA GLU A 326 8.52 -19.64 -13.15
C GLU A 326 9.10 -20.31 -14.38
N ALA A 327 8.28 -20.86 -15.27
CA ALA A 327 8.74 -21.42 -16.55
C ALA A 327 9.49 -20.36 -17.38
N LEU A 328 8.92 -19.14 -17.50
CA LEU A 328 9.56 -18.03 -18.19
C LEU A 328 10.87 -17.59 -17.51
N TYR A 329 10.90 -17.61 -16.18
CA TYR A 329 12.09 -17.28 -15.42
C TYR A 329 13.23 -18.26 -15.64
N GLN A 330 12.93 -19.58 -15.62
CA GLN A 330 13.91 -20.62 -15.87
C GLN A 330 14.45 -20.57 -17.31
N GLU A 331 13.59 -20.31 -18.29
CA GLU A 331 14.01 -20.12 -19.69
C GLU A 331 14.96 -18.92 -19.82
N LYS A 332 14.61 -17.77 -19.22
CA LYS A 332 15.46 -16.57 -19.21
C LYS A 332 16.82 -16.86 -18.58
N LYS A 333 16.83 -17.54 -17.45
CA LYS A 333 18.06 -17.92 -16.72
C LYS A 333 18.94 -18.87 -17.52
N ALA A 334 18.34 -19.82 -18.22
CA ALA A 334 19.05 -20.71 -19.13
C ALA A 334 19.72 -19.96 -20.30
N LYS A 335 18.98 -19.04 -20.92
CA LYS A 335 19.52 -18.18 -22.00
C LYS A 335 20.67 -17.28 -21.51
N GLU A 336 20.58 -16.73 -20.31
CA GLU A 336 21.66 -15.94 -19.71
C GLU A 336 22.91 -16.77 -19.38
N LYS A 337 22.72 -18.00 -18.89
CA LYS A 337 23.84 -18.92 -18.66
C LYS A 337 24.51 -19.34 -19.95
N ALA A 338 23.75 -19.63 -21.01
CA ALA A 338 24.28 -19.97 -22.32
C ALA A 338 25.11 -18.83 -22.93
N LYS A 339 24.68 -17.58 -22.77
CA LYS A 339 25.43 -16.39 -23.24
C LYS A 339 26.71 -16.14 -22.45
N LYS A 340 26.80 -16.57 -21.18
CA LYS A 340 27.98 -16.40 -20.32
C LYS A 340 28.97 -17.58 -20.39
N ALA A 341 28.58 -18.69 -21.02
CA ALA A 341 29.49 -19.81 -21.22
C ALA A 341 30.59 -19.35 -22.19
N PRO A 342 31.89 -19.44 -21.82
CA PRO A 342 32.98 -19.06 -22.71
C PRO A 342 32.94 -19.96 -23.95
N GLU A 343 33.01 -19.35 -25.15
CA GLU A 343 33.32 -20.10 -26.37
C GLU A 343 34.60 -20.89 -26.11
N LYS A 344 34.47 -22.23 -26.03
CA LYS A 344 35.63 -23.07 -26.03
C LYS A 344 36.31 -22.86 -27.38
N LYS A 345 37.39 -22.05 -27.35
CA LYS A 345 38.29 -21.95 -28.49
C LYS A 345 38.72 -23.38 -28.87
N LYS A 346 38.32 -23.78 -30.06
CA LYS A 346 38.91 -24.92 -30.73
C LYS A 346 40.34 -24.61 -31.15
#